data_029d4f3bb3ae1595357ceca9eed55405
#
_entry.id   029d4f3bb3ae1595357ceca9eed55405
#
_cell.length_a   1.000
_cell.length_b   1.000
_cell.length_c   1.000
_cell.angle_alpha   90.00
_cell.angle_beta   90.00
_cell.angle_gamma   90.00
#
_symmetry.space_group_name_H-M   'P 1'
#
loop_
_entity.id
_entity.type
_entity.pdbx_description
1 polymer ?
#
loop_
_entity_poly.entity_id
_entity_poly.type
_entity_poly.pdbx_seq_one_letter_code
_entity_poly.pdbx_strand_id
1 'polypeptide(L)'
;ARPHQPREEALAQYEEWGASGVKYGFMKGNPQEKNRKTQEITRLCAKHHLMVDYHDYPVHPFGQMRTWPNAVTREYCKAQLDGRQIFQPKTFVTSAFVNMVAGPIDQNNGFLELHQGRTTRKDNNQEVPSTVTGEIARTLITWSGATVIPDIPEYYRKYPALLEFLSAEKQPWQESITLAGEIGEYIVMARRNKD
;
A
#
# COMPACT_ATOMS: atom_id res chain seq x y z
N ALA A 1 -4.10 -13.84 -19.76
CA ALA A 1 -3.94 -14.83 -18.69
C ALA A 1 -5.17 -14.80 -17.81
N ARG A 2 -5.76 -15.93 -17.47
CA ARG A 2 -6.87 -16.00 -16.50
C ARG A 2 -6.30 -15.61 -15.14
N PRO A 3 -6.94 -14.73 -14.37
CA PRO A 3 -6.53 -14.50 -13.00
C PRO A 3 -6.78 -15.80 -12.22
N HIS A 4 -5.70 -16.47 -11.87
CA HIS A 4 -5.78 -17.64 -11.01
C HIS A 4 -6.18 -17.18 -9.61
N GLN A 5 -7.24 -17.78 -9.06
CA GLN A 5 -7.35 -17.85 -7.60
C GLN A 5 -6.04 -18.48 -7.10
N PRO A 6 -5.39 -17.92 -6.07
CA PRO A 6 -4.26 -18.60 -5.48
C PRO A 6 -4.77 -19.94 -4.98
N ARG A 7 -4.27 -20.99 -5.57
CA ARG A 7 -4.49 -22.32 -5.00
C ARG A 7 -3.70 -22.37 -3.70
N GLU A 8 -4.20 -23.08 -2.73
CA GLU A 8 -3.51 -23.26 -1.45
C GLU A 8 -2.05 -23.71 -1.65
N GLU A 9 -1.79 -24.55 -2.67
CA GLU A 9 -0.48 -24.97 -3.10
C GLU A 9 0.46 -23.80 -3.45
N ALA A 10 -0.04 -22.76 -4.10
CA ALA A 10 0.77 -21.58 -4.43
C ALA A 10 1.12 -20.77 -3.18
N LEU A 11 0.23 -20.67 -2.21
CA LEU A 11 0.49 -20.00 -0.95
C LEU A 11 1.52 -20.78 -0.12
N ALA A 12 1.41 -22.10 -0.07
CA ALA A 12 2.41 -22.97 0.54
C ALA A 12 3.79 -22.77 -0.07
N GLN A 13 3.86 -22.65 -1.39
CA GLN A 13 5.11 -22.41 -2.10
C GLN A 13 5.69 -21.02 -1.80
N TYR A 14 4.85 -19.99 -1.66
CA TYR A 14 5.33 -18.64 -1.28
C TYR A 14 5.89 -18.63 0.15
N GLU A 15 5.25 -19.36 1.08
CA GLU A 15 5.76 -19.56 2.44
C GLU A 15 7.12 -20.26 2.41
N GLU A 16 7.26 -21.34 1.65
CA GLU A 16 8.53 -22.07 1.45
C GLU A 16 9.64 -21.17 0.89
N TRP A 17 9.29 -20.26 -0.02
CA TRP A 17 10.23 -19.27 -0.56
C TRP A 17 10.58 -18.15 0.41
N GLY A 18 9.99 -18.12 1.59
CA GLY A 18 10.21 -17.09 2.61
C GLY A 18 9.51 -15.77 2.33
N ALA A 19 8.47 -15.76 1.51
CA ALA A 19 7.64 -14.57 1.33
C ALA A 19 6.93 -14.22 2.63
N SER A 20 6.90 -12.93 2.98
CA SER A 20 6.18 -12.44 4.16
C SER A 20 4.70 -12.14 3.89
N GLY A 21 4.31 -12.04 2.63
CA GLY A 21 2.94 -11.74 2.26
C GLY A 21 2.72 -11.73 0.75
N VAL A 22 1.48 -11.49 0.37
CA VAL A 22 1.05 -11.42 -1.03
C VAL A 22 0.18 -10.18 -1.27
N LYS A 23 0.32 -9.59 -2.44
CA LYS A 23 -0.60 -8.59 -2.96
C LYS A 23 -1.61 -9.28 -3.86
N TYR A 24 -2.88 -9.18 -3.52
CA TYR A 24 -3.95 -9.87 -4.21
C TYR A 24 -4.98 -8.89 -4.78
N GLY A 25 -5.16 -8.92 -6.08
CA GLY A 25 -6.08 -8.04 -6.79
C GLY A 25 -6.80 -8.70 -7.97
N PHE A 26 -7.46 -7.89 -8.79
CA PHE A 26 -8.18 -8.31 -10.00
C PHE A 26 -9.25 -9.40 -9.77
N MET A 27 -9.88 -9.41 -8.59
CA MET A 27 -10.94 -10.38 -8.27
C MET A 27 -12.13 -10.22 -9.21
N LYS A 28 -12.56 -11.33 -9.80
CA LYS A 28 -13.80 -11.40 -10.61
C LYS A 28 -14.98 -11.85 -9.75
N GLY A 29 -16.17 -11.43 -10.17
CA GLY A 29 -17.43 -11.79 -9.53
C GLY A 29 -18.21 -10.56 -9.07
N ASN A 30 -19.41 -10.79 -8.55
CA ASN A 30 -20.22 -9.75 -7.93
C ASN A 30 -19.65 -9.36 -6.53
N PRO A 31 -20.10 -8.27 -5.90
CA PRO A 31 -19.58 -7.82 -4.62
C PRO A 31 -19.63 -8.88 -3.51
N GLN A 32 -20.69 -9.67 -3.43
CA GLN A 32 -20.83 -10.71 -2.41
C GLN A 32 -19.83 -11.85 -2.62
N GLU A 33 -19.65 -12.30 -3.87
CA GLU A 33 -18.66 -13.32 -4.20
C GLU A 33 -17.23 -12.86 -3.89
N LYS A 34 -16.92 -11.61 -4.22
CA LYS A 34 -15.61 -11.02 -3.94
C LYS A 34 -15.36 -10.92 -2.43
N ASN A 35 -16.36 -10.53 -1.64
CA ASN A 35 -16.25 -10.50 -0.19
C ASN A 35 -16.00 -11.89 0.41
N ARG A 36 -16.70 -12.91 -0.05
CA ARG A 36 -16.45 -14.30 0.36
C ARG A 36 -15.02 -14.74 0.02
N LYS A 37 -14.57 -14.47 -1.20
CA LYS A 37 -13.20 -14.77 -1.65
C LYS A 37 -12.16 -14.04 -0.81
N THR A 38 -12.38 -12.78 -0.49
CA THR A 38 -11.49 -12.01 0.38
C THR A 38 -11.31 -12.70 1.74
N GLN A 39 -12.40 -13.14 2.37
CA GLN A 39 -12.32 -13.85 3.65
C GLN A 39 -11.62 -15.20 3.52
N GLU A 40 -11.93 -15.97 2.50
CA GLU A 40 -11.29 -17.26 2.24
C GLU A 40 -9.78 -17.11 2.03
N ILE A 41 -9.38 -16.17 1.17
CA ILE A 41 -7.96 -15.91 0.88
C ILE A 41 -7.24 -15.43 2.13
N THR A 42 -7.83 -14.52 2.91
CA THR A 42 -7.23 -14.05 4.16
C THR A 42 -6.97 -15.21 5.13
N ARG A 43 -7.94 -16.12 5.27
CA ARG A 43 -7.80 -17.32 6.12
C ARG A 43 -6.71 -18.25 5.59
N LEU A 44 -6.65 -18.48 4.28
CA LEU A 44 -5.60 -19.31 3.68
C LEU A 44 -4.21 -18.66 3.83
N CYS A 45 -4.10 -17.36 3.62
CA CYS A 45 -2.85 -16.64 3.87
C CYS A 45 -2.42 -16.76 5.35
N ALA A 46 -3.34 -16.64 6.30
CA ALA A 46 -3.05 -16.85 7.71
C ALA A 46 -2.53 -18.26 8.01
N LYS A 47 -3.11 -19.27 7.36
CA LYS A 47 -2.66 -20.67 7.49
C LYS A 47 -1.21 -20.86 7.04
N HIS A 48 -0.78 -20.09 6.05
CA HIS A 48 0.57 -20.13 5.48
C HIS A 48 1.47 -18.97 5.96
N HIS A 49 1.17 -18.39 7.11
CA HIS A 49 1.93 -17.30 7.75
C HIS A 49 2.18 -16.10 6.83
N LEU A 50 1.28 -15.85 5.87
CA LEU A 50 1.38 -14.77 4.90
C LEU A 50 0.48 -13.60 5.27
N MET A 51 1.01 -12.40 5.20
CA MET A 51 0.23 -11.17 5.17
C MET A 51 -0.47 -11.02 3.82
N VAL A 52 -1.54 -10.26 3.76
CA VAL A 52 -2.24 -9.95 2.52
C VAL A 52 -2.58 -8.48 2.40
N ASP A 53 -2.21 -7.92 1.24
CA ASP A 53 -2.63 -6.63 0.74
C ASP A 53 -3.65 -6.83 -0.36
N TYR A 54 -4.81 -6.19 -0.26
CA TYR A 54 -5.86 -6.28 -1.27
C TYR A 54 -5.88 -5.07 -2.18
N HIS A 55 -5.78 -5.33 -3.47
CA HIS A 55 -5.89 -4.33 -4.51
C HIS A 55 -7.12 -4.49 -5.38
N ASP A 56 -7.41 -3.46 -6.15
CA ASP A 56 -8.60 -3.36 -6.99
C ASP A 56 -9.92 -3.49 -6.20
N TYR A 57 -11.01 -3.35 -6.87
CA TYR A 57 -12.31 -3.45 -6.24
C TYR A 57 -12.79 -4.90 -6.11
N PRO A 58 -13.38 -5.31 -5.01
CA PRO A 58 -13.70 -4.57 -3.80
C PRO A 58 -12.60 -4.70 -2.76
N VAL A 59 -12.48 -3.67 -1.94
CA VAL A 59 -11.56 -3.65 -0.81
C VAL A 59 -12.21 -3.98 0.53
N HIS A 60 -13.44 -4.44 0.49
CA HIS A 60 -14.19 -4.88 1.68
C HIS A 60 -13.88 -6.32 2.08
N PRO A 61 -14.21 -6.72 3.33
CA PRO A 61 -14.89 -5.94 4.37
C PRO A 61 -13.94 -5.04 5.17
N PHE A 62 -14.48 -3.93 5.66
CA PHE A 62 -13.81 -3.04 6.60
C PHE A 62 -13.59 -3.73 7.95
N GLY A 63 -12.50 -3.39 8.64
CA GLY A 63 -12.20 -3.90 9.97
C GLY A 63 -11.84 -5.40 10.03
N GLN A 64 -11.64 -6.05 8.89
CA GLN A 64 -11.29 -7.48 8.82
C GLN A 64 -10.02 -7.81 9.61
N MET A 65 -9.07 -6.89 9.71
CA MET A 65 -7.83 -7.03 10.47
C MET A 65 -8.05 -7.31 11.96
N ARG A 66 -9.21 -6.99 12.52
CA ARG A 66 -9.55 -7.30 13.92
C ARG A 66 -9.75 -8.79 14.13
N THR A 67 -10.23 -9.49 13.12
CA THR A 67 -10.40 -10.96 13.13
C THR A 67 -9.19 -11.66 12.53
N TRP A 68 -8.63 -11.05 11.49
CA TRP A 68 -7.52 -11.57 10.71
C TRP A 68 -6.38 -10.54 10.63
N PRO A 69 -5.47 -10.52 11.62
CA PRO A 69 -4.37 -9.53 11.68
C PRO A 69 -3.45 -9.55 10.47
N ASN A 70 -3.42 -10.63 9.72
CA ASN A 70 -2.66 -10.76 8.49
C ASN A 70 -3.27 -10.01 7.30
N ALA A 71 -4.50 -9.50 7.39
CA ALA A 71 -5.08 -8.56 6.42
C ALA A 71 -4.57 -7.14 6.70
N VAL A 72 -3.35 -6.85 6.29
CA VAL A 72 -2.56 -5.72 6.79
C VAL A 72 -2.82 -4.40 6.11
N THR A 73 -3.28 -4.40 4.85
CA THR A 73 -3.55 -3.17 4.09
C THR A 73 -4.48 -3.40 2.91
N ARG A 74 -5.02 -2.33 2.35
CA ARG A 74 -5.95 -2.37 1.21
C ARG A 74 -5.88 -1.09 0.40
N GLU A 75 -6.23 -1.21 -0.87
CA GLU A 75 -6.42 -0.06 -1.76
C GLU A 75 -7.76 0.62 -1.52
N TYR A 76 -7.94 1.30 -0.36
CA TYR A 76 -9.11 2.16 -0.11
C TYR A 76 -9.05 3.50 -0.83
N CYS A 77 -8.09 3.67 -1.68
CA CYS A 77 -7.83 4.82 -2.52
C CYS A 77 -7.33 4.32 -3.87
N LYS A 78 -7.19 5.20 -4.83
CA LYS A 78 -6.53 4.81 -6.07
C LYS A 78 -5.02 4.79 -5.87
N ALA A 79 -4.37 3.70 -6.26
CA ALA A 79 -2.92 3.59 -6.23
C ALA A 79 -2.27 4.60 -7.19
N GLN A 80 -1.13 5.14 -6.82
CA GLN A 80 -0.47 6.19 -7.58
C GLN A 80 -0.08 5.74 -8.99
N LEU A 81 0.35 4.51 -9.16
CA LEU A 81 0.69 3.93 -10.47
C LEU A 81 -0.51 3.85 -11.42
N ASP A 82 -1.72 3.67 -10.88
CA ASP A 82 -2.95 3.55 -11.67
C ASP A 82 -3.64 4.91 -11.82
N GLY A 83 -3.20 5.88 -11.06
CA GLY A 83 -3.92 7.13 -10.89
C GLY A 83 -3.73 8.10 -12.04
N ARG A 84 -2.71 7.94 -12.91
CA ARG A 84 -2.32 8.98 -13.85
C ARG A 84 -2.48 10.35 -13.16
N GLN A 85 -2.40 11.42 -13.53
CA GLN A 85 -2.50 12.75 -12.89
C GLN A 85 -3.44 12.90 -11.64
N ILE A 86 -4.04 11.80 -11.15
CA ILE A 86 -4.97 11.83 -9.99
C ILE A 86 -4.22 12.12 -8.68
N PHE A 87 -2.95 11.68 -8.56
CA PHE A 87 -2.20 11.83 -7.32
C PHE A 87 -1.35 13.11 -7.28
N GLN A 88 -2.02 14.22 -7.43
CA GLN A 88 -1.44 15.49 -7.01
C GLN A 88 -1.36 15.55 -5.46
N PRO A 89 -0.45 16.35 -4.90
CA PRO A 89 -0.31 16.52 -3.46
C PRO A 89 -1.62 16.79 -2.73
N LYS A 90 -2.48 17.62 -3.29
CA LYS A 90 -3.82 17.91 -2.75
C LYS A 90 -4.69 16.65 -2.61
N THR A 91 -4.67 15.78 -3.62
CA THR A 91 -5.43 14.51 -3.58
C THR A 91 -4.91 13.60 -2.47
N PHE A 92 -3.59 13.52 -2.32
CA PHE A 92 -3.00 12.73 -1.25
C PHE A 92 -3.38 13.27 0.14
N VAL A 93 -3.25 14.56 0.37
CA VAL A 93 -3.62 15.16 1.67
C VAL A 93 -5.10 14.91 1.95
N THR A 94 -5.98 15.03 0.97
CA THR A 94 -7.40 14.67 1.11
C THR A 94 -7.57 13.20 1.48
N SER A 95 -6.86 12.28 0.82
CA SER A 95 -6.91 10.84 1.10
C SER A 95 -6.46 10.51 2.51
N ALA A 96 -5.45 11.21 3.03
CA ALA A 96 -4.96 11.05 4.39
C ALA A 96 -6.04 11.34 5.44
N PHE A 97 -6.91 12.32 5.21
CA PHE A 97 -8.01 12.65 6.12
C PHE A 97 -9.26 11.78 5.90
N VAL A 98 -9.51 11.34 4.69
CA VAL A 98 -10.79 10.69 4.31
C VAL A 98 -10.64 9.18 4.20
N ASN A 99 -9.72 8.70 3.38
CA ASN A 99 -9.63 7.27 3.06
C ASN A 99 -9.06 6.45 4.22
N MET A 100 -8.10 6.98 4.97
CA MET A 100 -7.54 6.28 6.13
C MET A 100 -8.53 6.07 7.28
N VAL A 101 -9.68 6.74 7.27
CA VAL A 101 -10.79 6.45 8.20
C VAL A 101 -11.35 5.04 8.00
N ALA A 102 -11.28 4.52 6.78
CA ALA A 102 -11.73 3.16 6.47
C ALA A 102 -10.77 2.08 6.99
N GLY A 103 -9.51 2.41 7.19
CA GLY A 103 -8.46 1.49 7.62
C GLY A 103 -7.11 1.81 6.99
N PRO A 104 -6.12 0.91 7.14
CA PRO A 104 -4.82 1.06 6.49
C PRO A 104 -4.97 1.02 4.97
N ILE A 105 -4.24 1.89 4.27
CA ILE A 105 -4.31 2.02 2.82
C ILE A 105 -2.98 1.67 2.14
N ASP A 106 -3.06 1.06 0.96
CA ASP A 106 -1.94 0.94 0.03
C ASP A 106 -2.14 1.92 -1.13
N GLN A 107 -1.22 2.85 -1.26
CA GLN A 107 -1.30 3.93 -2.23
C GLN A 107 -0.11 3.96 -3.20
N ASN A 108 0.83 3.03 -3.08
CA ASN A 108 2.08 2.99 -3.84
C ASN A 108 2.87 4.31 -3.77
N ASN A 109 3.04 4.82 -2.57
CA ASN A 109 3.79 6.05 -2.32
C ASN A 109 5.28 5.77 -2.11
N GLY A 110 6.11 6.80 -2.24
CA GLY A 110 7.56 6.71 -2.05
C GLY A 110 8.35 6.62 -3.35
N PHE A 111 7.86 7.22 -4.43
CA PHE A 111 8.62 7.36 -5.66
C PHE A 111 9.82 8.30 -5.48
N LEU A 112 10.99 7.84 -5.86
CA LEU A 112 12.19 8.66 -5.96
C LEU A 112 12.51 9.04 -7.42
N GLU A 113 12.04 8.24 -8.38
CA GLU A 113 12.09 8.60 -9.80
C GLU A 113 10.74 9.19 -10.22
N LEU A 114 10.69 10.50 -10.33
CA LEU A 114 9.46 11.22 -10.66
C LEU A 114 9.13 11.22 -12.15
N HIS A 115 10.12 10.94 -12.99
CA HIS A 115 9.97 10.89 -14.46
C HIS A 115 9.77 9.45 -14.93
N GLN A 116 8.70 8.82 -14.51
CA GLN A 116 8.41 7.40 -14.74
C GLN A 116 8.33 6.97 -16.21
N GLY A 117 8.37 7.90 -17.12
CA GLY A 117 8.17 7.71 -18.57
C GLY A 117 9.04 6.71 -19.28
N ARG A 118 10.02 6.12 -18.61
CA ARG A 118 11.00 5.25 -19.27
C ARG A 118 11.04 3.83 -18.74
N THR A 119 10.27 3.50 -17.69
CA THR A 119 10.71 2.36 -16.91
C THR A 119 9.90 1.09 -17.02
N THR A 120 8.58 1.05 -17.06
CA THR A 120 7.96 -0.27 -16.94
C THR A 120 6.56 -0.44 -17.53
N ARG A 121 5.80 0.61 -17.70
CA ARG A 121 4.44 0.52 -18.25
C ARG A 121 4.24 1.55 -19.34
N LYS A 122 4.04 1.13 -20.59
CA LYS A 122 3.77 2.01 -21.74
C LYS A 122 2.52 2.87 -21.56
N ASP A 123 1.59 2.44 -20.74
CA ASP A 123 0.32 3.08 -20.42
C ASP A 123 0.41 4.06 -19.23
N ASN A 124 1.46 3.98 -18.44
CA ASN A 124 1.72 4.84 -17.27
C ASN A 124 2.93 5.76 -17.45
N ASN A 125 3.20 6.16 -18.68
CA ASN A 125 4.30 7.02 -19.07
C ASN A 125 4.07 8.47 -18.62
N GLN A 126 4.00 8.72 -17.32
CA GLN A 126 3.69 10.04 -16.78
C GLN A 126 4.64 10.43 -15.67
N GLU A 127 4.87 11.73 -15.58
CA GLU A 127 5.54 12.29 -14.41
C GLU A 127 4.69 12.10 -13.17
N VAL A 128 5.35 11.80 -12.07
CA VAL A 128 4.72 11.81 -10.74
C VAL A 128 4.58 13.27 -10.31
N PRO A 129 3.38 13.82 -10.15
CA PRO A 129 3.16 15.24 -9.86
C PRO A 129 3.44 15.55 -8.38
N SER A 130 4.65 15.28 -7.94
CA SER A 130 5.10 15.39 -6.55
C SER A 130 6.56 15.83 -6.50
N THR A 131 7.16 15.79 -5.32
CA THR A 131 8.59 15.96 -5.10
C THR A 131 9.12 14.73 -4.38
N VAL A 132 10.42 14.48 -4.49
CA VAL A 132 11.06 13.37 -3.75
C VAL A 132 10.80 13.50 -2.24
N THR A 133 10.92 14.70 -1.69
CA THR A 133 10.60 14.95 -0.27
C THR A 133 9.13 14.69 0.05
N GLY A 134 8.23 15.10 -0.84
CA GLY A 134 6.79 14.83 -0.69
C GLY A 134 6.47 13.34 -0.73
N GLU A 135 7.11 12.59 -1.61
CA GLU A 135 6.93 11.13 -1.70
C GLU A 135 7.43 10.42 -0.43
N ILE A 136 8.55 10.83 0.11
CA ILE A 136 9.07 10.30 1.39
C ILE A 136 8.16 10.68 2.56
N ALA A 137 7.69 11.93 2.63
CA ALA A 137 6.74 12.34 3.66
C ALA A 137 5.43 11.51 3.62
N ARG A 138 4.99 11.13 2.43
CA ARG A 138 3.79 10.29 2.24
C ARG A 138 3.96 8.90 2.83
N THR A 139 5.15 8.30 2.81
CA THR A 139 5.39 6.99 3.42
C THR A 139 5.19 7.04 4.94
N LEU A 140 5.67 8.10 5.58
CA LEU A 140 5.46 8.34 7.01
C LEU A 140 3.98 8.59 7.36
N ILE A 141 3.27 9.38 6.55
CA ILE A 141 1.90 9.80 6.83
C ILE A 141 0.91 8.66 6.58
N THR A 142 1.10 7.90 5.52
CA THR A 142 0.20 6.81 5.16
C THR A 142 0.19 5.74 6.24
N TRP A 143 -0.99 5.46 6.80
CA TRP A 143 -1.16 4.31 7.65
C TRP A 143 -1.36 3.07 6.79
N SER A 144 -0.41 2.15 6.87
CA SER A 144 -0.44 0.86 6.19
C SER A 144 0.17 -0.20 7.11
N GLY A 145 -0.24 -1.43 6.97
CA GLY A 145 0.42 -2.56 7.66
C GLY A 145 1.54 -3.19 6.81
N ALA A 146 1.61 -2.81 5.55
CA ALA A 146 2.67 -3.19 4.63
C ALA A 146 2.81 -2.12 3.55
N THR A 147 3.83 -1.28 3.67
CA THR A 147 4.09 -0.24 2.67
C THR A 147 4.74 -0.84 1.44
N VAL A 148 4.09 -0.72 0.31
CA VAL A 148 4.65 -1.12 -0.99
C VAL A 148 5.33 0.09 -1.62
N ILE A 149 6.67 0.09 -1.63
CA ILE A 149 7.47 1.09 -2.33
C ILE A 149 7.57 0.72 -3.82
N PRO A 150 7.25 1.64 -4.73
CA PRO A 150 6.96 1.29 -6.13
C PRO A 150 8.13 1.33 -7.09
N ASP A 151 9.25 1.92 -6.72
CA ASP A 151 10.42 2.06 -7.58
C ASP A 151 11.33 0.83 -7.60
N ILE A 152 12.20 0.79 -8.60
CA ILE A 152 13.25 -0.22 -8.67
C ILE A 152 14.41 0.11 -7.70
N PRO A 153 15.14 -0.90 -7.21
CA PRO A 153 16.21 -0.70 -6.23
C PRO A 153 17.28 0.31 -6.64
N GLU A 154 17.53 0.46 -7.95
CA GLU A 154 18.51 1.39 -8.49
C GLU A 154 18.18 2.85 -8.17
N TYR A 155 16.91 3.21 -8.13
CA TYR A 155 16.48 4.57 -7.79
C TYR A 155 16.64 4.86 -6.30
N TYR A 156 16.29 3.91 -5.44
CA TYR A 156 16.49 4.05 -4.00
C TYR A 156 17.97 4.18 -3.64
N ARG A 157 18.86 3.44 -4.30
CA ARG A 157 20.31 3.50 -4.08
C ARG A 157 20.95 4.86 -4.43
N LYS A 158 20.32 5.66 -5.28
CA LYS A 158 20.78 7.03 -5.56
C LYS A 158 20.63 7.98 -4.37
N TYR A 159 19.78 7.64 -3.41
CA TYR A 159 19.45 8.48 -2.26
C TYR A 159 19.62 7.68 -0.94
N PRO A 160 20.86 7.35 -0.54
CA PRO A 160 21.08 6.47 0.60
C PRO A 160 20.48 6.97 1.92
N ALA A 161 20.49 8.28 2.17
CA ALA A 161 19.87 8.86 3.34
C ALA A 161 18.33 8.68 3.37
N LEU A 162 17.68 8.74 2.21
CA LEU A 162 16.24 8.49 2.10
C LEU A 162 15.93 7.01 2.24
N LEU A 163 16.80 6.14 1.75
CA LEU A 163 16.65 4.70 1.95
C LEU A 163 16.82 4.32 3.43
N GLU A 164 17.76 4.96 4.12
CA GLU A 164 17.90 4.81 5.57
C GLU A 164 16.65 5.26 6.32
N PHE A 165 16.08 6.42 5.96
CA PHE A 165 14.82 6.89 6.50
C PHE A 165 13.68 5.89 6.29
N LEU A 166 13.48 5.39 5.06
CA LEU A 166 12.47 4.37 4.75
C LEU A 166 12.69 3.09 5.57
N SER A 167 13.94 2.69 5.76
CA SER A 167 14.29 1.51 6.56
C SER A 167 14.00 1.70 8.05
N ALA A 168 13.98 2.93 8.53
CA ALA A 168 13.62 3.29 9.90
C ALA A 168 12.10 3.34 10.11
N GLU A 169 11.30 3.40 9.07
CA GLU A 169 9.83 3.37 9.14
C GLU A 169 9.31 1.96 9.45
N LYS A 170 9.46 1.51 10.68
CA LYS A 170 9.00 0.19 11.11
C LYS A 170 7.52 0.21 11.46
N GLN A 171 6.70 -0.26 10.56
CA GLN A 171 5.26 -0.41 10.80
C GLN A 171 4.93 -1.78 11.42
N PRO A 172 3.85 -1.90 12.21
CA PRO A 172 2.94 -0.82 12.62
C PRO A 172 3.59 0.13 13.65
N TRP A 173 3.24 1.40 13.54
CA TRP A 173 3.70 2.44 14.48
C TRP A 173 3.20 2.17 15.89
N GLN A 174 4.05 2.40 16.89
CA GLN A 174 3.66 2.30 18.29
C GLN A 174 2.75 3.45 18.70
N GLU A 175 3.04 4.64 18.21
CA GLU A 175 2.25 5.83 18.46
C GLU A 175 2.19 6.73 17.24
N SER A 176 1.05 7.38 17.07
CA SER A 176 0.79 8.26 15.94
C SER A 176 -0.02 9.46 16.41
N ILE A 177 0.47 10.66 16.15
CA ILE A 177 -0.17 11.91 16.54
C ILE A 177 -0.27 12.81 15.32
N THR A 178 -1.47 13.28 15.00
CA THR A 178 -1.67 14.37 14.05
C THR A 178 -1.52 15.68 14.80
N LEU A 179 -0.48 16.43 14.50
CA LEU A 179 -0.13 17.67 15.17
C LEU A 179 -0.91 18.85 14.60
N ALA A 180 -1.11 18.88 13.30
CA ALA A 180 -1.85 19.92 12.59
C ALA A 180 -2.31 19.40 11.23
N GLY A 181 -3.32 20.02 10.62
CA GLY A 181 -3.72 19.71 9.26
C GLY A 181 -5.01 20.39 8.83
N GLU A 182 -5.14 20.53 7.52
CA GLU A 182 -6.33 21.02 6.85
C GLU A 182 -6.57 20.20 5.59
N ILE A 183 -7.78 19.71 5.39
CA ILE A 183 -8.12 18.79 4.30
C ILE A 183 -7.79 19.40 2.95
N GLY A 184 -6.93 18.72 2.19
CA GLY A 184 -6.52 19.14 0.86
C GLY A 184 -5.42 20.21 0.84
N GLU A 185 -5.00 20.72 1.99
CA GLU A 185 -3.97 21.76 2.08
C GLU A 185 -2.67 21.22 2.66
N TYR A 186 -2.69 20.71 3.88
CA TYR A 186 -1.51 20.15 4.53
C TYR A 186 -1.86 19.17 5.66
N ILE A 187 -0.90 18.35 6.03
CA ILE A 187 -0.96 17.49 7.22
C ILE A 187 0.43 17.38 7.87
N VAL A 188 0.46 17.43 9.19
CA VAL A 188 1.67 17.26 10.00
C VAL A 188 1.44 16.15 11.00
N MET A 189 2.26 15.12 10.96
CA MET A 189 2.16 13.97 11.85
C MET A 189 3.50 13.65 12.52
N ALA A 190 3.41 13.12 13.72
CA ALA A 190 4.52 12.47 14.41
C ALA A 190 4.20 10.98 14.58
N ARG A 191 5.22 10.16 14.37
CA ARG A 191 5.16 8.72 14.51
C ARG A 191 6.26 8.25 15.43
N ARG A 192 6.00 7.24 16.25
CA ARG A 192 7.00 6.63 17.11
C ARG A 192 7.11 5.14 16.80
N ASN A 193 8.34 4.69 16.60
CA ASN A 193 8.71 3.27 16.51
C ASN A 193 8.79 2.64 17.90
N LYS A 194 9.04 1.35 17.94
CA LYS A 194 9.28 0.59 19.18
C LYS A 194 10.69 0.79 19.72
N ASP A 195 11.61 1.25 18.89
CA ASP A 195 13.04 1.40 19.21
C ASP A 195 13.34 2.83 19.66
#